data_7fd74674aa9f48da4f3f2283043ba4db
#
_entry.id   7fd74674aa9f48da4f3f2283043ba4db
#
_cell.length_a   1.000
_cell.length_b   1.000
_cell.length_c   1.000
_cell.angle_alpha   90.00
_cell.angle_beta   90.00
_cell.angle_gamma   90.00
#
_symmetry.space_group_name_H-M   'P 1'
#
loop_
_entity.id
_entity.type
_entity.pdbx_description
1 polymer ?
#
loop_
_entity_poly.entity_id
_entity_poly.type
_entity_poly.pdbx_seq_one_letter_code
_entity_poly.pdbx_strand_id
1 'polypeptide(L)'
;MGYTACGRRPAGCGGLLPRCLKGDTLFKKLTALIIMDGFGINPNPQGNAILAAGTPNVDRLMAAYPHTQLGASGMDVGLPDGQMGNSEVGHLNIGAGRVVYQELTRITKDILDGDLYEKEPLIWAMDSAKRQGKALHLIGLLSDGGVHSHNTHLYALLRMAKDRGLTRVYVHALLDGRDTPPTSGLGYVRELEQKMLAIGVGQIASIQGRYYGMDRDNIWPRVQLGYDAIALGRGVPALSPDEAVQQSYEKNENDEFVKPTVIMHEGQPVATVQPHDSIIFFNFRPDRSRQLTRAILDPDFTGFERERIPVQFVSMTQYDETFGDWLRVVNPPESLSMTLAEYLSRLGLTQLHIAETQKYAHVTFFFNGGVETTYPGEDRALIASPKVATYDLKPEMSAYE
;
A
#
# COMPACT_ATOMS: atom_id res chain seq x y z
N MET A 1 -7.95 15.16 24.95
CA MET A 1 -7.59 15.54 26.33
C MET A 1 -6.29 16.30 26.28
N GLY A 2 -6.33 17.57 26.64
CA GLY A 2 -5.22 18.49 26.48
C GLY A 2 -4.11 18.31 27.50
N TYR A 3 -2.90 18.53 27.05
CA TYR A 3 -1.75 18.73 27.94
C TYR A 3 -1.40 20.22 27.96
N THR A 4 -1.78 20.87 29.04
CA THR A 4 -1.23 22.15 29.47
C THR A 4 -0.21 21.87 30.55
N ALA A 5 1.07 22.17 30.29
CA ALA A 5 2.09 22.27 31.35
C ALA A 5 2.66 23.68 31.33
N CYS A 6 2.11 24.53 32.20
CA CYS A 6 2.68 25.82 32.55
C CYS A 6 3.58 25.64 33.78
N GLY A 7 4.91 25.68 33.59
CA GLY A 7 5.87 25.73 34.67
C GLY A 7 6.33 27.16 34.92
N ARG A 8 5.99 27.72 36.07
CA ARG A 8 6.42 29.06 36.56
C ARG A 8 7.94 29.07 36.79
N ARG A 9 8.60 30.11 36.29
CA ARG A 9 9.97 30.47 36.66
C ARG A 9 10.01 31.07 38.05
N PRO A 10 10.96 30.74 38.90
CA PRO A 10 11.25 31.52 40.11
C PRO A 10 12.02 32.78 39.73
N ALA A 11 11.63 33.89 40.38
CA ALA A 11 12.28 35.18 40.29
C ALA A 11 13.58 35.19 41.14
N GLY A 12 14.63 35.80 40.58
CA GLY A 12 15.73 36.34 41.36
C GLY A 12 17.05 35.63 41.23
N CYS A 13 17.87 36.06 40.27
CA CYS A 13 19.32 36.20 40.41
C CYS A 13 19.82 37.17 39.33
N GLY A 14 20.12 38.37 39.71
CA GLY A 14 20.84 39.35 38.89
C GLY A 14 22.28 38.87 38.73
N GLY A 15 22.67 38.56 37.51
CA GLY A 15 24.01 38.18 37.14
C GLY A 15 24.34 38.64 35.75
N LEU A 16 25.28 39.53 35.63
CA LEU A 16 25.87 40.18 34.49
C LEU A 16 25.75 39.40 33.19
N LEU A 17 25.13 40.03 32.17
CA LEU A 17 25.25 39.65 30.78
C LEU A 17 26.74 39.75 30.37
N PRO A 18 27.34 38.67 29.82
CA PRO A 18 28.66 38.81 29.23
C PRO A 18 28.57 39.71 27.99
N ARG A 19 29.43 40.73 27.94
CA ARG A 19 29.66 41.59 26.81
C ARG A 19 29.92 40.75 25.56
N CYS A 20 29.09 40.92 24.56
CA CYS A 20 29.34 40.44 23.19
C CYS A 20 30.68 41.00 22.71
N LEU A 21 31.71 40.16 22.65
CA LEU A 21 32.94 40.47 21.96
C LEU A 21 32.65 40.50 20.47
N LYS A 22 32.74 41.68 19.86
CA LYS A 22 32.77 41.84 18.42
C LYS A 22 34.01 41.14 17.85
N GLY A 23 33.82 40.02 17.17
CA GLY A 23 34.92 39.33 16.52
C GLY A 23 34.79 37.81 16.41
N ASP A 24 33.67 37.23 16.80
CA ASP A 24 33.46 35.80 16.55
C ASP A 24 33.13 35.59 15.06
N THR A 25 34.09 35.03 14.34
CA THR A 25 33.80 34.24 13.16
C THR A 25 32.72 33.25 13.53
N LEU A 26 31.48 33.47 13.08
CA LEU A 26 30.36 32.54 13.27
C LEU A 26 30.76 31.21 12.59
N PHE A 27 31.35 30.31 13.35
CA PHE A 27 31.39 28.92 12.92
C PHE A 27 29.93 28.49 12.77
N LYS A 28 29.48 28.36 11.51
CA LYS A 28 28.19 27.74 11.24
C LYS A 28 28.18 26.40 11.95
N LYS A 29 27.29 26.21 12.91
CA LYS A 29 27.16 24.93 13.58
C LYS A 29 26.71 23.89 12.55
N LEU A 30 27.60 22.98 12.22
CA LEU A 30 27.29 21.84 11.39
C LEU A 30 26.47 20.83 12.22
N THR A 31 25.35 20.37 11.69
CA THR A 31 24.62 19.23 12.21
C THR A 31 24.77 18.09 11.20
N ALA A 32 25.15 16.91 11.67
CA ALA A 32 25.26 15.72 10.84
C ALA A 32 24.22 14.68 11.29
N LEU A 33 23.42 14.18 10.36
CA LEU A 33 22.60 12.98 10.52
C LEU A 33 23.34 11.81 9.86
N ILE A 34 23.77 10.85 10.67
CA ILE A 34 24.49 9.66 10.19
C ILE A 34 23.56 8.46 10.34
N ILE A 35 23.18 7.86 9.22
CA ILE A 35 22.31 6.68 9.17
C ILE A 35 23.20 5.45 8.98
N MET A 36 23.31 4.63 10.00
CA MET A 36 23.99 3.32 9.93
C MET A 36 22.95 2.26 9.55
N ASP A 37 22.71 2.12 8.26
CA ASP A 37 21.68 1.25 7.71
C ASP A 37 22.00 -0.23 8.00
N GLY A 38 21.00 -0.96 8.51
CA GLY A 38 21.16 -2.36 8.95
C GLY A 38 21.85 -2.54 10.31
N PHE A 39 22.25 -1.46 11.00
CA PHE A 39 22.84 -1.51 12.33
C PHE A 39 21.76 -1.59 13.42
N GLY A 40 21.13 -2.76 13.55
CA GLY A 40 20.06 -3.00 14.52
C GLY A 40 20.56 -3.53 15.86
N ILE A 41 19.71 -3.45 16.88
CA ILE A 41 19.96 -4.01 18.21
C ILE A 41 19.41 -5.43 18.24
N ASN A 42 20.28 -6.42 18.40
CA ASN A 42 19.92 -7.81 18.58
C ASN A 42 20.84 -8.43 19.67
N PRO A 43 20.30 -8.92 20.78
CA PRO A 43 21.10 -9.53 21.84
C PRO A 43 21.61 -10.94 21.51
N ASN A 44 21.11 -11.58 20.45
CA ASN A 44 21.56 -12.90 20.04
C ASN A 44 22.94 -12.82 19.37
N PRO A 45 23.97 -13.51 19.89
CA PRO A 45 25.31 -13.49 19.31
C PRO A 45 25.42 -14.33 18.01
N GLN A 46 24.51 -15.25 17.77
CA GLN A 46 24.57 -16.11 16.60
C GLN A 46 24.26 -15.32 15.30
N GLY A 47 25.24 -15.28 14.40
CA GLY A 47 25.10 -14.55 13.14
C GLY A 47 25.13 -13.02 13.29
N ASN A 48 25.54 -12.49 14.45
CA ASN A 48 25.57 -11.07 14.76
C ASN A 48 26.99 -10.52 14.66
N ALA A 49 27.33 -9.99 13.48
CA ALA A 49 28.65 -9.44 13.21
C ALA A 49 28.96 -8.19 14.08
N ILE A 50 27.94 -7.42 14.47
CA ILE A 50 28.09 -6.23 15.33
C ILE A 50 28.63 -6.64 16.71
N LEU A 51 27.99 -7.62 17.35
CA LEU A 51 28.43 -8.15 18.64
C LEU A 51 29.77 -8.87 18.52
N ALA A 52 30.01 -9.63 17.46
CA ALA A 52 31.26 -10.36 17.26
C ALA A 52 32.48 -9.43 17.09
N ALA A 53 32.30 -8.31 16.37
CA ALA A 53 33.37 -7.33 16.16
C ALA A 53 33.60 -6.41 17.35
N GLY A 54 32.54 -6.16 18.14
CA GLY A 54 32.53 -5.10 19.17
C GLY A 54 32.49 -3.71 18.57
N THR A 55 31.87 -2.77 19.28
CA THR A 55 31.65 -1.39 18.78
C THR A 55 32.08 -0.34 19.82
N PRO A 56 33.35 -0.28 20.24
CA PRO A 56 33.78 0.52 21.37
C PRO A 56 33.51 2.01 21.25
N ASN A 57 33.51 2.55 20.01
CA ASN A 57 33.20 3.96 19.78
C ASN A 57 31.69 4.23 19.87
N VAL A 58 30.86 3.37 19.33
CA VAL A 58 29.37 3.48 19.41
C VAL A 58 28.98 3.28 20.89
N ASP A 59 29.52 2.27 21.57
CA ASP A 59 29.25 1.99 22.97
C ASP A 59 29.58 3.19 23.86
N ARG A 60 30.74 3.83 23.63
CA ARG A 60 31.15 5.05 24.34
C ARG A 60 30.17 6.23 24.06
N LEU A 61 29.71 6.39 22.84
CA LEU A 61 28.73 7.44 22.48
C LEU A 61 27.39 7.16 23.18
N MET A 62 26.92 5.92 23.12
CA MET A 62 25.69 5.49 23.80
C MET A 62 25.76 5.70 25.33
N ALA A 63 26.92 5.47 25.94
CA ALA A 63 27.12 5.70 27.38
C ALA A 63 27.18 7.19 27.75
N ALA A 64 27.69 8.05 26.85
CA ALA A 64 27.98 9.45 27.14
C ALA A 64 26.88 10.44 26.76
N TYR A 65 26.01 10.08 25.81
CA TYR A 65 25.03 10.98 25.24
C TYR A 65 23.60 10.44 25.34
N PRO A 66 22.58 11.29 25.33
CA PRO A 66 21.20 10.86 25.31
C PRO A 66 20.92 9.97 24.09
N HIS A 67 20.22 8.86 24.30
CA HIS A 67 19.83 7.93 23.24
C HIS A 67 18.43 7.36 23.50
N THR A 68 17.82 6.83 22.45
CA THR A 68 16.54 6.14 22.51
C THR A 68 16.51 5.01 21.48
N GLN A 69 15.48 4.20 21.53
CA GLN A 69 15.25 3.13 20.56
C GLN A 69 14.00 3.44 19.74
N LEU A 70 14.03 3.06 18.47
CA LEU A 70 12.92 3.15 17.54
C LEU A 70 12.60 1.74 17.03
N GLY A 71 11.31 1.45 16.80
CA GLY A 71 10.91 0.28 16.05
C GLY A 71 11.39 0.38 14.59
N ALA A 72 11.86 -0.75 14.04
CA ALA A 72 12.41 -0.81 12.69
C ALA A 72 11.71 -1.84 11.80
N SER A 73 10.52 -2.32 12.21
CA SER A 73 9.74 -3.32 11.48
C SER A 73 8.24 -3.13 11.71
N GLY A 74 7.44 -3.80 10.91
CA GLY A 74 5.99 -3.81 11.07
C GLY A 74 5.35 -2.42 11.08
N MET A 75 4.31 -2.25 11.87
CA MET A 75 3.53 -1.01 11.95
C MET A 75 4.35 0.22 12.35
N ASP A 76 5.45 0.04 13.10
CA ASP A 76 6.33 1.14 13.51
C ASP A 76 7.00 1.85 12.32
N VAL A 77 7.09 1.19 11.18
CA VAL A 77 7.66 1.73 9.94
C VAL A 77 6.67 1.75 8.77
N GLY A 78 5.38 1.51 9.03
CA GLY A 78 4.33 1.56 8.01
C GLY A 78 4.18 0.29 7.18
N LEU A 79 4.73 -0.84 7.65
CA LEU A 79 4.62 -2.16 7.04
C LEU A 79 3.63 -3.04 7.84
N PRO A 80 3.12 -4.13 7.27
CA PRO A 80 2.33 -5.12 8.02
C PRO A 80 3.08 -5.68 9.22
N ASP A 81 2.35 -6.06 10.26
CA ASP A 81 2.93 -6.73 11.43
C ASP A 81 3.72 -7.98 11.03
N GLY A 82 4.88 -8.15 11.67
CA GLY A 82 5.79 -9.26 11.38
C GLY A 82 6.66 -9.07 10.13
N GLN A 83 6.44 -8.05 9.33
CA GLN A 83 7.29 -7.75 8.18
C GLN A 83 8.53 -6.97 8.63
N MET A 84 9.71 -7.47 8.24
CA MET A 84 10.98 -6.79 8.49
C MET A 84 11.05 -5.48 7.70
N GLY A 85 11.57 -4.43 8.33
CA GLY A 85 11.85 -3.15 7.66
C GLY A 85 12.91 -3.28 6.56
N ASN A 86 12.99 -2.26 5.74
CA ASN A 86 13.96 -2.14 4.68
C ASN A 86 14.48 -0.69 4.56
N SER A 87 15.53 -0.49 3.77
CA SER A 87 16.18 0.82 3.63
C SER A 87 15.25 1.87 3.03
N GLU A 88 14.41 1.50 2.06
CA GLU A 88 13.50 2.42 1.37
C GLU A 88 12.50 3.04 2.36
N VAL A 89 11.81 2.18 3.09
CA VAL A 89 10.81 2.58 4.09
C VAL A 89 11.47 3.34 5.25
N GLY A 90 12.64 2.89 5.72
CA GLY A 90 13.36 3.55 6.81
C GLY A 90 13.77 4.97 6.46
N HIS A 91 14.40 5.18 5.30
CA HIS A 91 14.82 6.52 4.85
C HIS A 91 13.62 7.41 4.52
N LEU A 92 12.56 6.86 3.96
CA LEU A 92 11.32 7.58 3.72
C LEU A 92 10.74 8.13 5.04
N ASN A 93 10.64 7.29 6.07
CA ASN A 93 10.11 7.69 7.38
C ASN A 93 11.00 8.72 8.07
N ILE A 94 12.33 8.55 8.03
CA ILE A 94 13.28 9.51 8.59
C ILE A 94 13.14 10.87 7.90
N GLY A 95 13.13 10.87 6.56
CA GLY A 95 12.97 12.09 5.75
C GLY A 95 11.62 12.76 5.93
N ALA A 96 10.55 11.99 6.04
CA ALA A 96 9.20 12.50 6.26
C ALA A 96 8.95 12.98 7.71
N GLY A 97 9.78 12.54 8.67
CA GLY A 97 9.59 12.84 10.10
C GLY A 97 8.32 12.23 10.70
N ARG A 98 7.76 11.22 10.04
CA ARG A 98 6.55 10.50 10.45
C ARG A 98 6.51 9.12 9.81
N VAL A 99 5.70 8.21 10.38
CA VAL A 99 5.46 6.91 9.76
C VAL A 99 4.63 7.08 8.48
N VAL A 100 5.17 6.59 7.36
CA VAL A 100 4.50 6.57 6.06
C VAL A 100 4.00 5.15 5.81
N TYR A 101 2.70 4.96 5.94
CA TYR A 101 2.09 3.65 5.77
C TYR A 101 2.02 3.23 4.31
N GLN A 102 2.47 2.00 4.01
CA GLN A 102 2.22 1.36 2.72
C GLN A 102 0.72 1.10 2.52
N GLU A 103 0.25 1.02 1.28
CA GLU A 103 -1.18 0.93 0.98
C GLU A 103 -1.91 -0.18 1.75
N LEU A 104 -1.34 -1.39 1.78
CA LEU A 104 -1.90 -2.49 2.56
C LEU A 104 -2.08 -2.12 4.03
N THR A 105 -1.03 -1.56 4.63
CA THR A 105 -1.00 -1.20 6.05
C THR A 105 -1.92 -0.02 6.34
N ARG A 106 -1.94 0.98 5.44
CA ARG A 106 -2.81 2.15 5.55
C ARG A 106 -4.28 1.75 5.58
N ILE A 107 -4.71 0.93 4.60
CA ILE A 107 -6.10 0.47 4.54
C ILE A 107 -6.44 -0.41 5.74
N THR A 108 -5.53 -1.30 6.14
CA THR A 108 -5.73 -2.13 7.34
C THR A 108 -5.87 -1.27 8.60
N LYS A 109 -5.05 -0.23 8.74
CA LYS A 109 -5.15 0.73 9.85
C LYS A 109 -6.47 1.51 9.80
N ASP A 110 -6.87 2.02 8.62
CA ASP A 110 -8.15 2.69 8.43
C ASP A 110 -9.34 1.81 8.86
N ILE A 111 -9.26 0.49 8.62
CA ILE A 111 -10.27 -0.48 9.09
C ILE A 111 -10.28 -0.61 10.61
N LEU A 112 -9.10 -0.73 11.24
CA LEU A 112 -8.95 -0.92 12.69
C LEU A 112 -9.39 0.34 13.47
N ASP A 113 -9.06 1.51 12.96
CA ASP A 113 -9.41 2.80 13.58
C ASP A 113 -10.86 3.22 13.28
N GLY A 114 -11.51 2.58 12.29
CA GLY A 114 -12.86 2.92 11.86
C GLY A 114 -12.92 3.94 10.72
N ASP A 115 -11.81 4.51 10.31
CA ASP A 115 -11.72 5.57 9.31
C ASP A 115 -12.19 5.12 7.91
N LEU A 116 -12.02 3.81 7.59
CA LEU A 116 -12.51 3.26 6.32
C LEU A 116 -14.01 3.50 6.15
N TYR A 117 -14.79 3.38 7.23
CA TYR A 117 -16.24 3.48 7.19
C TYR A 117 -16.75 4.91 6.98
N GLU A 118 -15.84 5.90 7.11
CA GLU A 118 -16.11 7.34 6.90
C GLU A 118 -15.59 7.84 5.52
N LYS A 119 -14.97 6.97 4.71
CA LYS A 119 -14.47 7.36 3.37
C LYS A 119 -15.63 7.71 2.43
N GLU A 120 -15.68 8.98 2.03
CA GLU A 120 -16.76 9.53 1.20
C GLU A 120 -17.02 8.71 -0.09
N PRO A 121 -16.01 8.27 -0.88
CA PRO A 121 -16.26 7.49 -2.08
C PRO A 121 -16.99 6.17 -1.83
N LEU A 122 -16.67 5.47 -0.72
CA LEU A 122 -17.33 4.21 -0.35
C LEU A 122 -18.78 4.46 0.07
N ILE A 123 -18.98 5.49 0.90
CA ILE A 123 -20.31 5.93 1.34
C ILE A 123 -21.18 6.29 0.13
N TRP A 124 -20.63 7.09 -0.78
CA TRP A 124 -21.34 7.52 -2.00
C TRP A 124 -21.80 6.33 -2.85
N ALA A 125 -20.91 5.35 -3.11
CA ALA A 125 -21.26 4.19 -3.93
C ALA A 125 -22.36 3.35 -3.27
N MET A 126 -22.22 3.07 -1.97
CA MET A 126 -23.19 2.24 -1.23
C MET A 126 -24.54 2.93 -1.08
N ASP A 127 -24.56 4.22 -0.75
CA ASP A 127 -25.79 4.99 -0.62
C ASP A 127 -26.48 5.22 -1.98
N SER A 128 -25.71 5.34 -3.06
CA SER A 128 -26.26 5.40 -4.40
C SER A 128 -27.00 4.11 -4.77
N ALA A 129 -26.36 2.95 -4.57
CA ALA A 129 -26.97 1.66 -4.78
C ALA A 129 -28.26 1.50 -3.95
N LYS A 130 -28.20 1.81 -2.64
CA LYS A 130 -29.36 1.71 -1.75
C LYS A 130 -30.50 2.60 -2.18
N ARG A 131 -30.27 3.89 -2.42
CA ARG A 131 -31.32 4.86 -2.81
C ARG A 131 -32.03 4.51 -4.10
N GLN A 132 -31.30 3.91 -5.04
CA GLN A 132 -31.82 3.56 -6.37
C GLN A 132 -32.34 2.09 -6.44
N GLY A 133 -32.26 1.33 -5.32
CA GLY A 133 -32.62 -0.08 -5.33
C GLY A 133 -31.72 -0.92 -6.24
N LYS A 134 -30.48 -0.50 -6.42
CA LYS A 134 -29.46 -1.11 -7.28
C LYS A 134 -28.52 -2.04 -6.50
N ALA A 135 -27.70 -2.80 -7.21
CA ALA A 135 -26.73 -3.70 -6.61
C ALA A 135 -25.40 -2.99 -6.31
N LEU A 136 -24.67 -3.56 -5.34
CA LEU A 136 -23.26 -3.29 -5.11
C LEU A 136 -22.44 -4.50 -5.58
N HIS A 137 -21.48 -4.28 -6.46
CA HIS A 137 -20.53 -5.27 -6.93
C HIS A 137 -19.15 -5.00 -6.34
N LEU A 138 -18.55 -6.00 -5.70
CA LEU A 138 -17.21 -5.96 -5.13
C LEU A 138 -16.30 -6.82 -6.02
N ILE A 139 -15.32 -6.20 -6.67
CA ILE A 139 -14.38 -6.88 -7.58
C ILE A 139 -12.98 -6.82 -6.98
N GLY A 140 -12.23 -7.92 -7.01
CA GLY A 140 -10.82 -7.88 -6.60
C GLY A 140 -10.23 -9.26 -6.32
N LEU A 141 -8.93 -9.26 -6.07
CA LEU A 141 -8.16 -10.46 -5.81
C LEU A 141 -8.48 -11.00 -4.41
N LEU A 142 -8.92 -12.26 -4.35
CA LEU A 142 -9.31 -12.93 -3.12
C LEU A 142 -8.16 -13.78 -2.58
N SER A 143 -7.31 -13.18 -1.77
CA SER A 143 -6.23 -13.85 -1.04
C SER A 143 -5.76 -13.01 0.15
N ASP A 144 -4.90 -13.58 0.98
CA ASP A 144 -4.18 -12.92 2.06
C ASP A 144 -2.74 -12.52 1.68
N GLY A 145 -2.38 -12.65 0.40
CA GLY A 145 -1.03 -12.36 -0.11
C GLY A 145 -0.59 -10.91 0.04
N GLY A 146 -1.53 -9.97 0.15
CA GLY A 146 -1.26 -8.57 0.49
C GLY A 146 -0.49 -7.77 -0.57
N VAL A 147 -0.35 -8.28 -1.80
CA VAL A 147 0.39 -7.61 -2.89
C VAL A 147 -0.53 -6.68 -3.70
N HIS A 148 -1.73 -7.11 -4.00
CA HIS A 148 -2.70 -6.35 -4.79
C HIS A 148 -3.95 -5.97 -4.00
N SER A 149 -4.32 -6.81 -3.06
CA SER A 149 -5.51 -6.70 -2.20
C SER A 149 -5.28 -7.51 -0.93
N HIS A 150 -6.23 -7.49 -0.03
CA HIS A 150 -6.27 -8.40 1.11
C HIS A 150 -7.72 -8.79 1.41
N ASN A 151 -7.98 -10.08 1.73
CA ASN A 151 -9.32 -10.58 1.98
C ASN A 151 -10.02 -9.88 3.17
N THR A 152 -9.27 -9.45 4.20
CA THR A 152 -9.83 -8.69 5.32
C THR A 152 -10.42 -7.35 4.90
N HIS A 153 -9.88 -6.71 3.84
CA HIS A 153 -10.44 -5.47 3.29
C HIS A 153 -11.80 -5.72 2.63
N LEU A 154 -11.94 -6.83 1.90
CA LEU A 154 -13.25 -7.26 1.36
C LEU A 154 -14.26 -7.50 2.50
N TYR A 155 -13.84 -8.15 3.60
CA TYR A 155 -14.74 -8.40 4.73
C TYR A 155 -15.19 -7.09 5.41
N ALA A 156 -14.31 -6.09 5.49
CA ALA A 156 -14.69 -4.76 5.98
C ALA A 156 -15.72 -4.07 5.07
N LEU A 157 -15.54 -4.16 3.74
CA LEU A 157 -16.50 -3.62 2.78
C LEU A 157 -17.87 -4.32 2.85
N LEU A 158 -17.89 -5.64 3.04
CA LEU A 158 -19.14 -6.40 3.25
C LEU A 158 -19.84 -5.96 4.54
N ARG A 159 -19.09 -5.78 5.64
CA ARG A 159 -19.66 -5.26 6.89
C ARG A 159 -20.23 -3.87 6.71
N MET A 160 -19.48 -2.97 6.06
CA MET A 160 -19.95 -1.61 5.76
C MET A 160 -21.25 -1.64 4.93
N ALA A 161 -21.31 -2.49 3.90
CA ALA A 161 -22.52 -2.65 3.09
C ALA A 161 -23.72 -3.12 3.93
N LYS A 162 -23.52 -4.09 4.84
CA LYS A 162 -24.54 -4.58 5.78
C LYS A 162 -25.02 -3.47 6.71
N ASP A 163 -24.09 -2.74 7.34
CA ASP A 163 -24.40 -1.68 8.31
C ASP A 163 -25.16 -0.53 7.63
N ARG A 164 -24.88 -0.29 6.33
CA ARG A 164 -25.65 0.68 5.52
C ARG A 164 -26.99 0.14 4.99
N GLY A 165 -27.29 -1.15 5.25
CA GLY A 165 -28.56 -1.78 4.92
C GLY A 165 -28.72 -2.17 3.46
N LEU A 166 -27.62 -2.48 2.75
CA LEU A 166 -27.68 -3.09 1.43
C LEU A 166 -28.04 -4.59 1.56
N THR A 167 -28.83 -5.08 0.62
CA THR A 167 -29.23 -6.48 0.54
C THR A 167 -28.77 -7.16 -0.75
N ARG A 168 -28.48 -6.37 -1.80
CA ARG A 168 -28.00 -6.85 -3.10
C ARG A 168 -26.51 -6.52 -3.23
N VAL A 169 -25.68 -7.40 -2.66
CA VAL A 169 -24.21 -7.27 -2.69
C VAL A 169 -23.63 -8.51 -3.32
N TYR A 170 -22.82 -8.34 -4.35
CA TYR A 170 -22.25 -9.42 -5.14
C TYR A 170 -20.72 -9.30 -5.20
N VAL A 171 -20.03 -10.43 -5.05
CA VAL A 171 -18.57 -10.51 -5.13
C VAL A 171 -18.18 -11.20 -6.43
N HIS A 172 -17.27 -10.56 -7.16
CA HIS A 172 -16.58 -11.12 -8.30
C HIS A 172 -15.14 -11.43 -7.88
N ALA A 173 -14.90 -12.67 -7.50
CA ALA A 173 -13.63 -13.09 -6.91
C ALA A 173 -12.60 -13.37 -8.00
N LEU A 174 -11.47 -12.69 -7.94
CA LEU A 174 -10.29 -13.01 -8.74
C LEU A 174 -9.37 -13.90 -7.88
N LEU A 175 -8.99 -15.06 -8.38
CA LEU A 175 -8.12 -15.99 -7.65
C LEU A 175 -6.66 -15.73 -7.94
N ASP A 176 -5.79 -15.95 -6.96
CA ASP A 176 -4.39 -15.57 -6.97
C ASP A 176 -3.48 -16.65 -7.59
N GLY A 177 -3.02 -17.60 -6.82
CA GLY A 177 -2.14 -18.68 -7.25
C GLY A 177 -0.73 -18.25 -7.65
N ARG A 178 -0.36 -16.97 -7.42
CA ARG A 178 0.94 -16.39 -7.75
C ARG A 178 1.63 -15.74 -6.55
N ASP A 179 0.91 -14.94 -5.80
CA ASP A 179 1.39 -14.33 -4.56
C ASP A 179 1.06 -15.22 -3.35
N THR A 180 0.22 -16.23 -3.55
CA THR A 180 -0.15 -17.30 -2.62
C THR A 180 -0.01 -18.67 -3.29
N PRO A 181 -0.03 -19.79 -2.55
CA PRO A 181 0.09 -21.13 -3.13
C PRO A 181 -0.91 -21.39 -4.26
N PRO A 182 -0.51 -22.11 -5.33
CA PRO A 182 -1.29 -22.20 -6.57
C PRO A 182 -2.68 -22.81 -6.47
N THR A 183 -3.01 -23.48 -5.38
CA THR A 183 -4.31 -24.15 -5.15
C THR A 183 -4.93 -23.77 -3.81
N SER A 184 -4.63 -22.58 -3.28
CA SER A 184 -5.19 -22.06 -2.03
C SER A 184 -6.57 -21.40 -2.21
N GLY A 185 -6.95 -21.08 -3.43
CA GLY A 185 -8.16 -20.33 -3.77
C GLY A 185 -9.45 -20.96 -3.25
N LEU A 186 -9.57 -22.29 -3.27
CA LEU A 186 -10.73 -22.99 -2.70
C LEU A 186 -10.90 -22.68 -1.20
N GLY A 187 -9.80 -22.59 -0.45
CA GLY A 187 -9.83 -22.22 0.97
C GLY A 187 -10.35 -20.80 1.17
N TYR A 188 -9.87 -19.84 0.37
CA TYR A 188 -10.33 -18.45 0.44
C TYR A 188 -11.79 -18.28 0.03
N VAL A 189 -12.24 -19.02 -0.98
CA VAL A 189 -13.66 -19.02 -1.39
C VAL A 189 -14.56 -19.49 -0.25
N ARG A 190 -14.23 -20.61 0.39
CA ARG A 190 -14.98 -21.14 1.53
C ARG A 190 -14.97 -20.19 2.73
N GLU A 191 -13.81 -19.59 3.02
CA GLU A 191 -13.72 -18.58 4.07
C GLU A 191 -14.63 -17.40 3.76
N LEU A 192 -14.62 -16.89 2.51
CA LEU A 192 -15.47 -15.78 2.09
C LEU A 192 -16.96 -16.11 2.26
N GLU A 193 -17.40 -17.30 1.87
CA GLU A 193 -18.80 -17.73 2.06
C GLU A 193 -19.19 -17.75 3.55
N GLN A 194 -18.31 -18.27 4.41
CA GLN A 194 -18.52 -18.26 5.86
C GLN A 194 -18.60 -16.84 6.42
N LYS A 195 -17.72 -15.92 5.95
CA LYS A 195 -17.76 -14.52 6.35
C LYS A 195 -19.04 -13.81 5.89
N MET A 196 -19.46 -14.01 4.64
CA MET A 196 -20.71 -13.46 4.12
C MET A 196 -21.93 -13.96 4.92
N LEU A 197 -21.96 -15.25 5.24
CA LEU A 197 -23.02 -15.81 6.10
C LEU A 197 -23.03 -15.19 7.49
N ALA A 198 -21.86 -15.04 8.13
CA ALA A 198 -21.74 -14.45 9.46
C ALA A 198 -22.10 -12.96 9.48
N ILE A 199 -21.74 -12.22 8.44
CA ILE A 199 -22.08 -10.79 8.28
C ILE A 199 -23.55 -10.62 7.91
N GLY A 200 -24.13 -11.59 7.20
CA GLY A 200 -25.52 -11.61 6.74
C GLY A 200 -25.76 -10.78 5.49
N VAL A 201 -24.76 -10.64 4.62
CA VAL A 201 -24.87 -10.01 3.29
C VAL A 201 -23.77 -10.53 2.36
N GLY A 202 -24.06 -10.55 1.07
CA GLY A 202 -23.13 -10.89 0.00
C GLY A 202 -23.41 -12.27 -0.59
N GLN A 203 -23.11 -12.41 -1.88
CA GLN A 203 -23.09 -13.64 -2.66
C GLN A 203 -21.95 -13.58 -3.67
N ILE A 204 -21.25 -14.68 -3.91
CA ILE A 204 -20.28 -14.77 -5.00
C ILE A 204 -21.06 -14.92 -6.31
N ALA A 205 -20.83 -14.01 -7.25
CA ALA A 205 -21.50 -14.03 -8.55
C ALA A 205 -20.61 -14.61 -9.66
N SER A 206 -19.31 -14.41 -9.59
CA SER A 206 -18.35 -14.99 -10.53
C SER A 206 -17.00 -15.25 -9.88
N ILE A 207 -16.28 -16.22 -10.42
CA ILE A 207 -14.91 -16.59 -10.01
C ILE A 207 -14.06 -16.69 -11.28
N GLN A 208 -12.81 -16.17 -11.23
CA GLN A 208 -11.85 -16.31 -12.30
C GLN A 208 -10.43 -16.13 -11.80
N GLY A 209 -9.47 -16.75 -12.45
CA GLY A 209 -8.08 -16.53 -12.16
C GLY A 209 -7.61 -15.12 -12.54
N ARG A 210 -6.60 -14.63 -11.83
CA ARG A 210 -5.99 -13.32 -12.09
C ARG A 210 -5.44 -13.18 -13.51
N TYR A 211 -5.16 -14.28 -14.18
CA TYR A 211 -4.75 -14.31 -15.57
C TYR A 211 -5.75 -13.61 -16.49
N TYR A 212 -7.05 -13.68 -16.20
CA TYR A 212 -8.12 -13.05 -16.97
C TYR A 212 -8.50 -11.67 -16.41
N GLY A 213 -8.83 -11.60 -15.14
CA GLY A 213 -9.34 -10.38 -14.50
C GLY A 213 -8.28 -9.35 -14.14
N MET A 214 -6.99 -9.71 -14.22
CA MET A 214 -5.87 -8.86 -13.83
C MET A 214 -4.74 -8.85 -14.87
N ASP A 215 -5.10 -8.86 -16.15
CA ASP A 215 -4.13 -8.65 -17.24
C ASP A 215 -3.52 -7.24 -17.16
N ARG A 216 -2.24 -7.13 -17.51
CA ARG A 216 -1.51 -5.85 -17.58
C ARG A 216 -0.76 -5.65 -18.90
N ASP A 217 -0.90 -6.61 -19.81
CA ASP A 217 -0.15 -6.65 -21.06
C ASP A 217 -1.03 -6.24 -22.27
N ASN A 218 -2.27 -5.73 -22.00
CA ASN A 218 -3.28 -5.35 -22.98
C ASN A 218 -3.70 -6.50 -23.91
N ILE A 219 -3.76 -7.72 -23.38
CA ILE A 219 -4.25 -8.88 -24.11
C ILE A 219 -5.79 -8.87 -24.03
N TRP A 220 -6.40 -8.00 -24.82
CA TRP A 220 -7.83 -7.71 -24.78
C TRP A 220 -8.75 -8.94 -24.90
N PRO A 221 -8.48 -9.97 -25.71
CA PRO A 221 -9.31 -11.19 -25.72
C PRO A 221 -9.38 -11.89 -24.36
N ARG A 222 -8.31 -11.79 -23.56
CA ARG A 222 -8.25 -12.34 -22.21
C ARG A 222 -9.08 -11.49 -21.24
N VAL A 223 -8.90 -10.17 -21.30
CA VAL A 223 -9.68 -9.21 -20.50
C VAL A 223 -11.16 -9.32 -20.80
N GLN A 224 -11.52 -9.54 -22.08
CA GLN A 224 -12.90 -9.71 -22.53
C GLN A 224 -13.59 -10.88 -21.83
N LEU A 225 -12.95 -12.04 -21.76
CA LEU A 225 -13.52 -13.18 -21.06
C LEU A 225 -13.83 -12.86 -19.58
N GLY A 226 -12.91 -12.15 -18.91
CA GLY A 226 -13.12 -11.69 -17.55
C GLY A 226 -14.25 -10.67 -17.41
N TYR A 227 -14.28 -9.70 -18.32
CA TYR A 227 -15.35 -8.70 -18.40
C TYR A 227 -16.72 -9.35 -18.64
N ASP A 228 -16.81 -10.27 -19.59
CA ASP A 228 -18.06 -10.94 -19.96
C ASP A 228 -18.65 -11.73 -18.77
N ALA A 229 -17.82 -12.39 -17.99
CA ALA A 229 -18.28 -13.10 -16.79
C ALA A 229 -18.80 -12.14 -15.71
N ILE A 230 -18.14 -11.02 -15.47
CA ILE A 230 -18.53 -10.02 -14.47
C ILE A 230 -19.74 -9.21 -14.92
N ALA A 231 -19.66 -8.64 -16.12
CA ALA A 231 -20.64 -7.67 -16.60
C ALA A 231 -21.88 -8.33 -17.21
N LEU A 232 -21.68 -9.40 -17.98
CA LEU A 232 -22.73 -9.98 -18.82
C LEU A 232 -23.22 -11.36 -18.33
N GLY A 233 -22.55 -11.94 -17.30
CA GLY A 233 -22.85 -13.29 -16.84
C GLY A 233 -22.55 -14.37 -17.89
N ARG A 234 -21.56 -14.14 -18.74
CA ARG A 234 -21.13 -15.06 -19.79
C ARG A 234 -19.81 -15.70 -19.41
N GLY A 235 -19.80 -16.99 -19.13
CA GLY A 235 -18.61 -17.73 -18.71
C GLY A 235 -18.93 -19.21 -18.57
N VAL A 236 -18.02 -19.96 -17.96
CA VAL A 236 -18.27 -21.35 -17.60
C VAL A 236 -19.37 -21.36 -16.52
N PRO A 237 -20.47 -22.11 -16.66
CA PRO A 237 -21.48 -22.15 -15.62
C PRO A 237 -21.03 -23.08 -14.47
N ALA A 238 -21.32 -22.69 -13.23
CA ALA A 238 -21.20 -23.52 -12.04
C ALA A 238 -22.37 -23.28 -11.08
N LEU A 239 -22.79 -24.29 -10.33
CA LEU A 239 -23.92 -24.19 -9.40
C LEU A 239 -23.51 -23.64 -8.02
N SER A 240 -22.20 -23.67 -7.73
CA SER A 240 -21.66 -23.12 -6.48
C SER A 240 -20.24 -22.58 -6.68
N PRO A 241 -19.77 -21.69 -5.80
CA PRO A 241 -18.39 -21.24 -5.78
C PRO A 241 -17.36 -22.37 -5.62
N ASP A 242 -17.63 -23.32 -4.74
CA ASP A 242 -16.82 -24.53 -4.55
C ASP A 242 -16.66 -25.33 -5.84
N GLU A 243 -17.79 -25.61 -6.52
CA GLU A 243 -17.80 -26.34 -7.78
C GLU A 243 -16.97 -25.63 -8.85
N ALA A 244 -17.06 -24.33 -8.95
CA ALA A 244 -16.32 -23.53 -9.91
C ALA A 244 -14.80 -23.76 -9.81
N VAL A 245 -14.28 -23.76 -8.56
CA VAL A 245 -12.84 -23.95 -8.31
C VAL A 245 -12.44 -25.42 -8.47
N GLN A 246 -13.24 -26.36 -7.93
CA GLN A 246 -12.95 -27.81 -7.99
C GLN A 246 -12.90 -28.31 -9.45
N GLN A 247 -13.85 -27.92 -10.28
CA GLN A 247 -13.87 -28.27 -11.71
C GLN A 247 -12.62 -27.79 -12.45
N SER A 248 -12.03 -26.67 -12.03
CA SER A 248 -10.78 -26.14 -12.60
C SER A 248 -9.59 -27.00 -12.16
N TYR A 249 -9.51 -27.33 -10.87
CA TYR A 249 -8.45 -28.18 -10.34
C TYR A 249 -8.47 -29.58 -10.94
N GLU A 250 -9.63 -30.17 -11.20
CA GLU A 250 -9.79 -31.46 -11.89
C GLU A 250 -9.23 -31.43 -13.32
N LYS A 251 -9.20 -30.24 -13.94
CA LYS A 251 -8.61 -30.00 -15.27
C LYS A 251 -7.14 -29.58 -15.21
N ASN A 252 -6.50 -29.65 -14.02
CA ASN A 252 -5.16 -29.16 -13.74
C ASN A 252 -4.97 -27.66 -14.02
N GLU A 253 -6.03 -26.87 -13.95
CA GLU A 253 -5.98 -25.41 -13.98
C GLU A 253 -5.91 -24.92 -12.53
N ASN A 254 -4.80 -24.32 -12.12
CA ASN A 254 -4.64 -23.74 -10.79
C ASN A 254 -5.34 -22.37 -10.66
N ASP A 255 -5.29 -21.77 -9.49
CA ASP A 255 -5.97 -20.51 -9.15
C ASP A 255 -5.74 -19.40 -10.19
N GLU A 256 -4.48 -19.21 -10.63
CA GLU A 256 -4.13 -18.16 -11.58
C GLU A 256 -4.89 -18.30 -12.92
N PHE A 257 -5.19 -19.53 -13.33
CA PHE A 257 -5.74 -19.85 -14.64
C PHE A 257 -7.18 -20.34 -14.63
N VAL A 258 -7.87 -20.28 -13.49
CA VAL A 258 -9.31 -20.60 -13.42
C VAL A 258 -10.06 -19.77 -14.46
N LYS A 259 -10.70 -20.45 -15.40
CA LYS A 259 -11.48 -19.78 -16.46
C LYS A 259 -12.60 -18.97 -15.85
N PRO A 260 -12.97 -17.82 -16.47
CA PRO A 260 -14.09 -17.03 -16.00
C PRO A 260 -15.35 -17.87 -15.87
N THR A 261 -15.79 -18.06 -14.64
CA THR A 261 -16.89 -18.95 -14.23
C THR A 261 -17.98 -18.11 -13.58
N VAL A 262 -19.21 -18.31 -14.00
CA VAL A 262 -20.40 -17.61 -13.51
C VAL A 262 -21.20 -18.54 -12.62
N ILE A 263 -21.53 -18.07 -11.43
CA ILE A 263 -22.38 -18.83 -10.51
C ILE A 263 -23.84 -18.71 -10.93
N MET A 264 -24.48 -19.85 -11.12
CA MET A 264 -25.84 -19.96 -11.61
C MET A 264 -26.82 -20.32 -10.50
N HIS A 265 -27.96 -19.68 -10.50
CA HIS A 265 -29.10 -20.04 -9.65
C HIS A 265 -30.34 -20.17 -10.52
N GLU A 266 -31.02 -21.31 -10.48
CA GLU A 266 -32.20 -21.62 -11.30
C GLU A 266 -32.01 -21.33 -12.81
N GLY A 267 -30.84 -21.65 -13.33
CA GLY A 267 -30.49 -21.48 -14.74
C GLY A 267 -30.16 -20.03 -15.17
N GLN A 268 -30.11 -19.08 -14.23
CA GLN A 268 -29.73 -17.71 -14.47
C GLN A 268 -28.46 -17.34 -13.68
N PRO A 269 -27.63 -16.39 -14.17
CA PRO A 269 -26.53 -15.84 -13.37
C PRO A 269 -27.04 -15.27 -12.03
N VAL A 270 -26.31 -15.52 -10.93
CA VAL A 270 -26.60 -14.93 -9.61
C VAL A 270 -26.69 -13.41 -9.70
N ALA A 271 -25.79 -12.80 -10.46
CA ALA A 271 -25.88 -11.38 -10.79
C ALA A 271 -25.13 -11.06 -12.09
N THR A 272 -25.56 -9.98 -12.72
CA THR A 272 -24.86 -9.27 -13.80
C THR A 272 -24.88 -7.78 -13.49
N VAL A 273 -23.95 -7.02 -14.03
CA VAL A 273 -23.90 -5.57 -13.83
C VAL A 273 -25.03 -4.91 -14.61
N GLN A 274 -25.86 -4.13 -13.93
CA GLN A 274 -26.96 -3.40 -14.52
C GLN A 274 -26.69 -1.88 -14.53
N PRO A 275 -27.33 -1.11 -15.42
CA PRO A 275 -27.21 0.34 -15.41
C PRO A 275 -27.51 0.91 -14.01
N HIS A 276 -26.61 1.80 -13.56
CA HIS A 276 -26.63 2.48 -12.25
C HIS A 276 -26.32 1.60 -11.04
N ASP A 277 -25.85 0.37 -11.22
CA ASP A 277 -25.23 -0.38 -10.14
C ASP A 277 -23.95 0.30 -9.67
N SER A 278 -23.54 0.02 -8.45
CA SER A 278 -22.28 0.49 -7.88
C SER A 278 -21.23 -0.62 -7.94
N ILE A 279 -20.00 -0.27 -8.30
CA ILE A 279 -18.85 -1.17 -8.33
C ILE A 279 -17.77 -0.60 -7.42
N ILE A 280 -17.22 -1.42 -6.54
CA ILE A 280 -16.01 -1.13 -5.78
C ILE A 280 -14.96 -2.16 -6.17
N PHE A 281 -13.86 -1.70 -6.79
CA PHE A 281 -12.73 -2.55 -7.09
C PHE A 281 -11.73 -2.43 -5.93
N PHE A 282 -11.66 -3.47 -5.09
CA PHE A 282 -10.95 -3.39 -3.81
C PHE A 282 -9.44 -3.68 -3.88
N ASN A 283 -8.87 -3.90 -5.06
CA ASN A 283 -7.43 -3.90 -5.24
C ASN A 283 -6.85 -2.51 -4.96
N PHE A 284 -5.75 -2.44 -4.22
CA PHE A 284 -5.04 -1.18 -3.96
C PHE A 284 -3.81 -0.98 -4.86
N ARG A 285 -3.30 -2.02 -5.50
CA ARG A 285 -2.20 -1.91 -6.46
C ARG A 285 -2.75 -1.71 -7.89
N PRO A 286 -2.31 -0.64 -8.60
CA PRO A 286 -2.97 -0.19 -9.83
C PRO A 286 -2.61 -1.01 -11.07
N ASP A 287 -1.38 -1.55 -11.18
CA ASP A 287 -0.80 -2.06 -12.44
C ASP A 287 -1.65 -3.13 -13.14
N ARG A 288 -2.37 -3.96 -12.38
CA ARG A 288 -3.24 -5.04 -12.90
C ARG A 288 -4.73 -4.75 -12.82
N SER A 289 -5.11 -3.58 -12.30
CA SER A 289 -6.53 -3.18 -12.22
C SER A 289 -6.95 -2.29 -13.39
N ARG A 290 -5.99 -1.71 -14.13
CA ARG A 290 -6.23 -0.71 -15.18
C ARG A 290 -7.06 -1.23 -16.32
N GLN A 291 -6.70 -2.39 -16.91
CA GLN A 291 -7.33 -2.90 -18.14
C GLN A 291 -8.80 -3.24 -17.92
N LEU A 292 -9.12 -3.96 -16.86
CA LEU A 292 -10.51 -4.28 -16.55
C LEU A 292 -11.32 -3.02 -16.22
N THR A 293 -10.74 -2.08 -15.45
CA THR A 293 -11.39 -0.79 -15.16
C THR A 293 -11.63 0.01 -16.44
N ARG A 294 -10.64 0.06 -17.34
CA ARG A 294 -10.79 0.71 -18.66
C ARG A 294 -11.88 0.05 -19.49
N ALA A 295 -11.90 -1.28 -19.55
CA ALA A 295 -12.93 -2.02 -20.25
C ALA A 295 -14.35 -1.73 -19.70
N ILE A 296 -14.51 -1.44 -18.42
CA ILE A 296 -15.80 -1.10 -17.82
C ILE A 296 -16.18 0.36 -18.10
N LEU A 297 -15.26 1.31 -17.93
CA LEU A 297 -15.58 2.74 -17.81
C LEU A 297 -15.32 3.57 -19.06
N ASP A 298 -14.25 3.26 -19.82
CA ASP A 298 -13.78 4.11 -20.91
C ASP A 298 -14.85 4.25 -22.01
N PRO A 299 -15.37 5.46 -22.29
CA PRO A 299 -16.35 5.66 -23.35
C PRO A 299 -15.80 5.36 -24.75
N ASP A 300 -14.49 5.55 -24.93
CA ASP A 300 -13.81 5.40 -26.22
C ASP A 300 -13.02 4.08 -26.31
N PHE A 301 -13.40 3.09 -25.50
CA PHE A 301 -12.72 1.81 -25.44
C PHE A 301 -12.84 1.03 -26.74
N THR A 302 -11.70 0.58 -27.26
CA THR A 302 -11.60 -0.14 -28.55
C THR A 302 -10.97 -1.53 -28.45
N GLY A 303 -10.69 -2.03 -27.24
CA GLY A 303 -10.00 -3.32 -27.04
C GLY A 303 -10.86 -4.53 -27.47
N PHE A 304 -12.17 -4.44 -27.32
CA PHE A 304 -13.17 -5.39 -27.83
C PHE A 304 -14.54 -4.71 -27.92
N GLU A 305 -15.44 -5.29 -28.70
CA GLU A 305 -16.79 -4.76 -28.85
C GLU A 305 -17.62 -4.96 -27.59
N ARG A 306 -18.18 -3.88 -27.04
CA ARG A 306 -19.06 -3.89 -25.88
C ARG A 306 -20.04 -2.73 -25.90
N GLU A 307 -21.19 -2.90 -25.27
CA GLU A 307 -22.03 -1.80 -24.85
C GLU A 307 -21.60 -1.28 -23.48
N ARG A 308 -21.40 0.03 -23.36
CA ARG A 308 -21.01 0.66 -22.08
C ARG A 308 -22.19 0.62 -21.11
N ILE A 309 -21.99 0.03 -19.96
CA ILE A 309 -22.96 0.03 -18.86
C ILE A 309 -22.65 1.21 -17.94
N PRO A 310 -23.54 2.20 -17.77
CA PRO A 310 -23.30 3.31 -16.85
C PRO A 310 -23.37 2.81 -15.41
N VAL A 311 -22.27 2.91 -14.68
CA VAL A 311 -22.14 2.46 -13.28
C VAL A 311 -21.54 3.55 -12.40
N GLN A 312 -21.74 3.41 -11.07
CA GLN A 312 -21.03 4.18 -10.07
C GLN A 312 -19.76 3.40 -9.70
N PHE A 313 -18.58 3.91 -10.02
CA PHE A 313 -17.34 3.15 -9.83
C PHE A 313 -16.43 3.79 -8.79
N VAL A 314 -15.88 2.96 -7.91
CA VAL A 314 -14.91 3.34 -6.87
C VAL A 314 -13.70 2.43 -6.94
N SER A 315 -12.51 3.01 -6.92
CA SER A 315 -11.24 2.30 -6.77
C SER A 315 -10.59 2.60 -5.42
N MET A 316 -9.86 1.65 -4.85
CA MET A 316 -9.17 1.88 -3.58
C MET A 316 -8.03 2.89 -3.71
N THR A 317 -7.34 2.92 -4.84
CA THR A 317 -6.26 3.86 -5.16
C THR A 317 -6.44 4.40 -6.57
N GLN A 318 -5.66 5.39 -6.95
CA GLN A 318 -5.64 5.91 -8.32
C GLN A 318 -4.98 4.88 -9.26
N TYR A 319 -5.77 4.26 -10.11
CA TYR A 319 -5.26 3.26 -11.05
C TYR A 319 -4.60 3.87 -12.27
N ASP A 320 -5.13 4.99 -12.77
CA ASP A 320 -4.63 5.71 -13.93
C ASP A 320 -5.10 7.17 -13.86
N GLU A 321 -4.20 8.11 -14.14
CA GLU A 321 -4.55 9.54 -14.15
C GLU A 321 -5.55 9.90 -15.26
N THR A 322 -5.57 9.12 -16.35
CA THR A 322 -6.49 9.34 -17.49
C THR A 322 -7.93 8.98 -17.19
N PHE A 323 -8.21 8.30 -16.08
CA PHE A 323 -9.60 7.96 -15.71
C PHE A 323 -10.41 9.16 -15.22
N GLY A 324 -9.74 10.21 -14.73
CA GLY A 324 -10.40 11.47 -14.37
C GLY A 324 -11.66 11.26 -13.53
N ASP A 325 -12.78 11.85 -13.98
CA ASP A 325 -14.07 11.80 -13.28
C ASP A 325 -14.89 10.52 -13.54
N TRP A 326 -14.34 9.53 -14.24
CA TRP A 326 -15.07 8.28 -14.51
C TRP A 326 -15.29 7.45 -13.24
N LEU A 327 -14.45 7.65 -12.23
CA LEU A 327 -14.48 6.93 -10.95
C LEU A 327 -14.12 7.86 -9.79
N ARG A 328 -14.44 7.40 -8.57
CA ARG A 328 -13.94 8.02 -7.33
C ARG A 328 -12.86 7.16 -6.70
N VAL A 329 -11.86 7.80 -6.13
CA VAL A 329 -10.71 7.14 -5.50
C VAL A 329 -10.85 7.25 -3.98
N VAL A 330 -10.74 6.12 -3.27
CA VAL A 330 -10.82 6.08 -1.79
C VAL A 330 -9.60 6.73 -1.17
N ASN A 331 -8.41 6.32 -1.65
CA ASN A 331 -7.13 6.81 -1.19
C ASN A 331 -6.36 7.40 -2.39
N PRO A 332 -6.53 8.69 -2.67
CA PRO A 332 -5.75 9.36 -3.70
C PRO A 332 -4.25 9.34 -3.35
N PRO A 333 -3.36 9.48 -4.35
CA PRO A 333 -1.93 9.62 -4.09
C PRO A 333 -1.66 10.79 -3.14
N GLU A 334 -0.92 10.53 -2.08
CA GLU A 334 -0.48 11.57 -1.16
C GLU A 334 0.92 12.05 -1.56
N SER A 335 1.08 13.33 -1.80
CA SER A 335 2.41 13.93 -1.88
C SER A 335 2.96 14.08 -0.46
N LEU A 336 4.13 13.50 -0.22
CA LEU A 336 4.82 13.68 1.05
C LEU A 336 5.43 15.08 1.09
N SER A 337 4.66 16.03 1.58
CA SER A 337 5.12 17.40 1.83
C SER A 337 5.79 17.54 3.19
N MET A 338 6.58 18.60 3.36
CA MET A 338 7.28 18.93 4.60
C MET A 338 8.25 17.82 5.06
N THR A 339 8.93 17.21 4.08
CA THR A 339 10.10 16.39 4.38
C THR A 339 11.20 17.24 5.01
N LEU A 340 12.16 16.61 5.68
CA LEU A 340 13.28 17.33 6.31
C LEU A 340 14.01 18.18 5.28
N ALA A 341 14.28 17.64 4.09
CA ALA A 341 14.95 18.37 3.01
C ALA A 341 14.15 19.59 2.55
N GLU A 342 12.85 19.43 2.35
CA GLU A 342 11.97 20.55 2.00
C GLU A 342 11.89 21.59 3.13
N TYR A 343 11.78 21.14 4.36
CA TYR A 343 11.70 22.04 5.54
C TYR A 343 12.99 22.89 5.70
N LEU A 344 14.16 22.26 5.60
CA LEU A 344 15.44 22.97 5.67
C LEU A 344 15.59 23.99 4.53
N SER A 345 15.18 23.60 3.31
CA SER A 345 15.15 24.50 2.16
C SER A 345 14.23 25.71 2.39
N ARG A 346 13.02 25.53 2.93
CA ARG A 346 12.11 26.64 3.27
C ARG A 346 12.68 27.59 4.31
N LEU A 347 13.54 27.10 5.20
CA LEU A 347 14.27 27.93 6.16
C LEU A 347 15.50 28.63 5.57
N GLY A 348 15.81 28.42 4.27
CA GLY A 348 16.99 28.97 3.61
C GLY A 348 18.30 28.34 4.11
N LEU A 349 18.24 27.14 4.69
CA LEU A 349 19.42 26.41 5.15
C LEU A 349 19.99 25.57 4.01
N THR A 350 21.32 25.35 4.06
CA THR A 350 22.02 24.46 3.13
C THR A 350 22.13 23.07 3.71
N GLN A 351 22.09 22.04 2.86
CA GLN A 351 22.19 20.64 3.23
C GLN A 351 22.98 19.86 2.18
N LEU A 352 23.71 18.85 2.63
CA LEU A 352 24.44 17.91 1.78
C LEU A 352 23.92 16.51 2.05
N HIS A 353 23.48 15.81 1.01
CA HIS A 353 23.13 14.40 1.05
C HIS A 353 24.27 13.61 0.40
N ILE A 354 24.88 12.70 1.17
CA ILE A 354 26.05 11.94 0.73
C ILE A 354 25.87 10.47 1.07
N ALA A 355 26.13 9.61 0.12
CA ALA A 355 26.20 8.17 0.29
C ALA A 355 26.95 7.49 -0.85
N GLU A 356 27.34 6.25 -0.64
CA GLU A 356 27.80 5.38 -1.72
C GLU A 356 26.65 5.00 -2.67
N THR A 357 27.01 4.51 -3.88
CA THR A 357 26.03 4.10 -4.92
C THR A 357 24.89 3.24 -4.37
N GLN A 358 25.19 2.31 -3.47
CA GLN A 358 24.20 1.38 -2.89
C GLN A 358 23.13 2.08 -2.05
N LYS A 359 23.42 3.24 -1.49
CA LYS A 359 22.55 4.00 -0.58
C LYS A 359 22.22 5.41 -1.08
N TYR A 360 22.69 5.78 -2.27
CA TYR A 360 22.46 7.13 -2.81
C TYR A 360 20.99 7.45 -3.00
N ALA A 361 20.21 6.54 -3.61
CA ALA A 361 18.77 6.74 -3.77
C ALA A 361 18.03 6.83 -2.43
N HIS A 362 18.54 6.14 -1.39
CA HIS A 362 17.92 6.17 -0.07
C HIS A 362 18.06 7.53 0.61
N VAL A 363 19.26 8.15 0.56
CA VAL A 363 19.50 9.47 1.14
C VAL A 363 19.01 10.63 0.26
N THR A 364 18.57 10.38 -0.96
CA THR A 364 18.04 11.38 -1.90
C THR A 364 16.55 11.15 -2.18
N PHE A 365 16.21 10.32 -3.14
CA PHE A 365 14.84 10.07 -3.58
C PHE A 365 13.90 9.66 -2.43
N PHE A 366 14.22 8.59 -1.70
CA PHE A 366 13.36 8.12 -0.60
C PHE A 366 13.32 9.11 0.56
N PHE A 367 14.45 9.68 0.94
CA PHE A 367 14.52 10.67 2.01
C PHE A 367 13.74 11.95 1.68
N ASN A 368 13.69 12.33 0.40
CA ASN A 368 12.92 13.47 -0.10
C ASN A 368 11.43 13.13 -0.37
N GLY A 369 10.93 11.97 0.11
CA GLY A 369 9.53 11.63 -0.01
C GLY A 369 9.12 11.13 -1.40
N GLY A 370 10.04 10.54 -2.16
CA GLY A 370 9.82 10.08 -3.54
C GLY A 370 9.98 11.17 -4.60
N VAL A 371 10.64 12.29 -4.24
CA VAL A 371 10.92 13.41 -5.16
C VAL A 371 12.37 13.34 -5.63
N GLU A 372 12.57 13.25 -6.95
CA GLU A 372 13.90 13.19 -7.55
C GLU A 372 14.59 14.56 -7.61
N THR A 373 13.80 15.62 -7.79
CA THR A 373 14.30 16.99 -7.89
C THR A 373 14.90 17.46 -6.57
N THR A 374 16.07 18.11 -6.64
CA THR A 374 16.73 18.74 -5.49
C THR A 374 15.97 19.97 -5.01
N TYR A 375 15.92 20.16 -3.71
CA TYR A 375 15.40 21.40 -3.12
C TYR A 375 16.43 22.53 -3.15
N PRO A 376 16.03 23.81 -3.19
CA PRO A 376 16.97 24.93 -3.07
C PRO A 376 17.87 24.81 -1.83
N GLY A 377 19.19 24.88 -2.02
CA GLY A 377 20.18 24.70 -0.96
C GLY A 377 20.56 23.25 -0.67
N GLU A 378 20.02 22.28 -1.41
CA GLU A 378 20.38 20.86 -1.34
C GLU A 378 21.49 20.54 -2.34
N ASP A 379 22.61 20.05 -1.85
CA ASP A 379 23.70 19.47 -2.63
C ASP A 379 23.72 17.95 -2.44
N ARG A 380 24.17 17.22 -3.45
CA ARG A 380 24.26 15.76 -3.44
C ARG A 380 25.67 15.31 -3.81
N ALA A 381 26.21 14.37 -3.03
CA ALA A 381 27.50 13.74 -3.32
C ALA A 381 27.33 12.23 -3.45
N LEU A 382 27.64 11.69 -4.63
CA LEU A 382 27.65 10.26 -4.90
C LEU A 382 29.08 9.75 -4.81
N ILE A 383 29.34 8.83 -3.89
CA ILE A 383 30.61 8.12 -3.78
C ILE A 383 30.45 6.75 -4.44
N ALA A 384 31.39 6.38 -5.32
CA ALA A 384 31.31 5.08 -5.99
C ALA A 384 31.53 3.92 -5.02
N SER A 385 30.59 2.98 -4.95
CA SER A 385 30.79 1.74 -4.18
C SER A 385 31.90 0.88 -4.82
N PRO A 386 32.66 0.11 -4.01
CA PRO A 386 33.68 -0.79 -4.53
C PRO A 386 33.09 -1.82 -5.48
N LYS A 387 33.81 -2.11 -6.58
CA LYS A 387 33.43 -3.13 -7.58
C LYS A 387 33.88 -4.51 -7.14
N VAL A 388 33.26 -5.04 -6.09
CA VAL A 388 33.48 -6.40 -5.57
C VAL A 388 32.19 -7.21 -5.66
N ALA A 389 32.31 -8.53 -5.68
CA ALA A 389 31.13 -9.42 -5.79
C ALA A 389 30.26 -9.32 -4.54
N THR A 390 30.88 -9.29 -3.35
CA THR A 390 30.24 -9.12 -2.04
C THR A 390 31.09 -8.22 -1.17
N TYR A 391 30.50 -7.44 -0.26
CA TYR A 391 31.22 -6.42 0.50
C TYR A 391 32.02 -6.95 1.70
N ASP A 392 31.89 -8.23 2.05
CA ASP A 392 32.82 -8.92 2.94
C ASP A 392 34.23 -9.00 2.40
N LEU A 393 34.40 -8.88 1.06
CA LEU A 393 35.70 -8.80 0.39
C LEU A 393 36.37 -7.42 0.52
N LYS A 394 35.60 -6.37 0.83
CA LYS A 394 36.08 -5.01 1.12
C LYS A 394 35.14 -4.35 2.14
N PRO A 395 35.19 -4.78 3.42
CA PRO A 395 34.22 -4.35 4.44
C PRO A 395 34.28 -2.85 4.77
N GLU A 396 35.43 -2.20 4.60
CA GLU A 396 35.54 -0.75 4.73
C GLU A 396 34.83 0.02 3.61
N MET A 397 34.46 -0.67 2.52
CA MET A 397 33.81 -0.08 1.35
C MET A 397 34.59 1.16 0.83
N SER A 398 33.96 2.33 0.74
CA SER A 398 34.59 3.59 0.31
C SER A 398 34.70 4.59 1.48
N ALA A 399 34.84 4.12 2.72
CA ALA A 399 34.88 4.99 3.91
C ALA A 399 36.06 5.94 3.95
N TYR A 400 37.11 5.71 3.15
CA TYR A 400 38.31 6.56 3.07
C TYR A 400 38.27 7.59 1.93
N GLU A 401 37.22 7.58 1.08
CA GLU A 401 37.00 8.51 -0.03
C GLU A 401 36.04 9.65 0.39
#